data_b75d83704596c672c0b2f52205070ed8
#
_entry.id   b75d83704596c672c0b2f52205070ed8
#
_cell.length_a   1.000
_cell.length_b   1.000
_cell.length_c   1.000
_cell.angle_alpha   90.00
_cell.angle_beta   90.00
_cell.angle_gamma   90.00
#
_symmetry.space_group_name_H-M   'P 1'
#
loop_
_entity.id
_entity.type
_entity.pdbx_description
1 polymer ?
#
loop_
_entity_poly.entity_id
_entity_poly.type
_entity_poly.pdbx_seq_one_letter_code
_entity_poly.pdbx_strand_id
1 'polypeptide(L)'
;MAKTDTADLDTLRPTQLTLGFYQVHEKMDVSAQPREPAAMRKFLREHCIRTIAGPGGALYIADHHHWARAWLELGWRTAPVCIDADLSDLSPSAFWKKMRALGHVHPVDEHGKHLDVDALPATVMGMRDDPYRSLAAFTRNAGAYQKPGNAYGDFSWAGFFRRHVEEDMHSIAGFARAMTLAIPLARSSKARRLPGWIGPCVPRKK
;
A
#
# COMPACT_ATOMS: atom_id res chain seq x y z
N MET A 1 18.33 6.58 14.87
CA MET A 1 17.48 5.37 14.76
C MET A 1 16.05 5.80 15.07
N ALA A 2 15.06 5.48 14.23
CA ALA A 2 13.67 5.73 14.53
C ALA A 2 13.28 4.99 15.82
N LYS A 3 12.61 5.68 16.73
CA LYS A 3 12.11 5.08 17.97
C LYS A 3 10.96 4.13 17.60
N THR A 4 11.09 2.86 17.96
CA THR A 4 10.02 1.89 17.77
C THR A 4 9.16 1.91 19.02
N ASP A 5 7.92 2.33 18.89
CA ASP A 5 6.89 2.30 19.92
C ASP A 5 5.82 1.26 19.56
N THR A 6 4.88 1.03 20.46
CA THR A 6 3.69 0.21 20.20
C THR A 6 2.47 1.12 20.24
N ALA A 7 1.60 1.01 19.23
CA ALA A 7 0.36 1.77 19.17
C ALA A 7 -0.85 0.84 19.01
N ASP A 8 -2.01 1.32 19.45
CA ASP A 8 -3.30 0.70 19.19
C ASP A 8 -3.64 0.90 17.70
N LEU A 9 -3.88 -0.20 16.99
CA LEU A 9 -4.17 -0.18 15.55
C LEU A 9 -5.44 0.58 15.19
N ASP A 10 -6.44 0.57 16.09
CA ASP A 10 -7.71 1.28 15.89
C ASP A 10 -7.55 2.81 15.96
N THR A 11 -6.46 3.30 16.58
CA THR A 11 -6.19 4.73 16.68
C THR A 11 -5.38 5.29 15.52
N LEU A 12 -4.77 4.42 14.71
CA LEU A 12 -3.96 4.84 13.57
C LEU A 12 -4.82 5.47 12.47
N ARG A 13 -4.39 6.61 11.95
CA ARG A 13 -5.08 7.38 10.92
C ARG A 13 -4.51 7.04 9.54
N PRO A 14 -5.28 6.46 8.62
CA PRO A 14 -4.80 6.19 7.26
C PRO A 14 -4.65 7.50 6.46
N THR A 15 -3.72 7.50 5.53
CA THR A 15 -3.48 8.61 4.59
C THR A 15 -3.81 8.22 3.15
N GLN A 16 -4.48 7.09 2.99
CA GLN A 16 -4.97 6.55 1.72
C GLN A 16 -6.43 6.15 1.88
N LEU A 17 -7.21 6.22 0.79
CA LEU A 17 -8.60 5.79 0.77
C LEU A 17 -8.75 4.29 0.56
N THR A 18 -7.83 3.70 -0.21
CA THR A 18 -7.96 2.34 -0.71
C THR A 18 -6.73 1.49 -0.44
N LEU A 19 -6.95 0.19 -0.42
CA LEU A 19 -5.94 -0.87 -0.37
C LEU A 19 -6.22 -1.89 -1.48
N GLY A 20 -5.27 -2.76 -1.75
CA GLY A 20 -5.54 -3.99 -2.50
C GLY A 20 -5.82 -5.12 -1.52
N PHE A 21 -7.04 -5.65 -1.46
CA PHE A 21 -7.41 -6.65 -0.45
C PHE A 21 -6.72 -7.99 -0.66
N TYR A 22 -6.38 -8.38 -1.89
CA TYR A 22 -5.55 -9.59 -2.08
C TYR A 22 -4.14 -9.42 -1.47
N GLN A 23 -3.59 -8.17 -1.46
CA GLN A 23 -2.36 -7.91 -0.71
C GLN A 23 -2.57 -7.96 0.80
N VAL A 24 -3.73 -7.52 1.31
CA VAL A 24 -4.07 -7.66 2.73
C VAL A 24 -4.12 -9.13 3.11
N HIS A 25 -4.81 -9.97 2.33
CA HIS A 25 -4.86 -11.42 2.56
C HIS A 25 -3.46 -12.06 2.52
N GLU A 26 -2.61 -11.69 1.57
CA GLU A 26 -1.21 -12.15 1.54
C GLU A 26 -0.47 -11.78 2.85
N LYS A 27 -0.68 -10.57 3.38
CA LYS A 27 -0.07 -10.16 4.66
C LYS A 27 -0.67 -10.89 5.86
N MET A 28 -1.95 -11.24 5.82
CA MET A 28 -2.57 -12.10 6.83
C MET A 28 -1.94 -13.49 6.83
N ASP A 29 -1.82 -14.12 5.66
CA ASP A 29 -1.20 -15.45 5.53
C ASP A 29 0.24 -15.45 6.03
N VAL A 30 1.02 -14.43 5.65
CA VAL A 30 2.39 -14.27 6.15
C VAL A 30 2.42 -14.06 7.67
N SER A 31 1.52 -13.26 8.23
CA SER A 31 1.47 -12.97 9.67
C SER A 31 1.05 -14.18 10.51
N ALA A 32 0.16 -15.00 9.99
CA ALA A 32 -0.36 -16.20 10.68
C ALA A 32 0.66 -17.36 10.76
N GLN A 33 1.77 -17.30 10.02
CA GLN A 33 2.78 -18.35 10.05
C GLN A 33 3.43 -18.45 11.45
N PRO A 34 3.57 -19.65 12.02
CA PRO A 34 4.26 -19.84 13.28
C PRO A 34 5.71 -19.35 13.21
N ARG A 35 6.16 -18.67 14.24
CA ARG A 35 7.54 -18.17 14.35
C ARG A 35 8.07 -18.33 15.76
N GLU A 36 9.35 -18.68 15.85
CA GLU A 36 10.07 -18.59 17.10
C GLU A 36 10.11 -17.12 17.62
N PRO A 37 10.16 -16.88 18.93
CA PRO A 37 10.08 -15.55 19.50
C PRO A 37 11.09 -14.54 18.93
N ALA A 38 12.31 -14.99 18.64
CA ALA A 38 13.33 -14.11 18.04
C ALA A 38 12.99 -13.73 16.59
N ALA A 39 12.51 -14.70 15.81
CA ALA A 39 12.05 -14.47 14.42
C ALA A 39 10.81 -13.59 14.38
N MET A 40 9.87 -13.76 15.33
CA MET A 40 8.71 -12.89 15.46
C MET A 40 9.12 -11.44 15.77
N ARG A 41 10.03 -11.22 16.71
CA ARG A 41 10.54 -9.87 16.99
C ARG A 41 11.22 -9.23 15.78
N LYS A 42 11.97 -10.03 14.99
CA LYS A 42 12.58 -9.56 13.74
C LYS A 42 11.51 -9.18 12.73
N PHE A 43 10.54 -10.04 12.49
CA PHE A 43 9.41 -9.82 11.59
C PHE A 43 8.66 -8.53 11.92
N LEU A 44 8.32 -8.32 13.20
CA LEU A 44 7.62 -7.13 13.66
C LEU A 44 8.44 -5.85 13.46
N ARG A 45 9.75 -5.88 13.64
CA ARG A 45 10.62 -4.72 13.36
C ARG A 45 10.70 -4.40 11.87
N GLU A 46 10.78 -5.43 11.02
CA GLU A 46 10.89 -5.27 9.57
C GLU A 46 9.59 -4.73 8.95
N HIS A 47 8.46 -4.97 9.61
CA HIS A 47 7.13 -4.56 9.15
C HIS A 47 6.46 -3.53 10.05
N CYS A 48 7.22 -2.83 10.92
CA CYS A 48 6.65 -1.78 11.77
C CYS A 48 5.86 -0.78 10.91
N ILE A 49 4.70 -0.34 11.41
CA ILE A 49 3.88 0.64 10.71
C ILE A 49 4.60 1.99 10.73
N ARG A 50 4.94 2.51 9.55
CA ARG A 50 5.59 3.81 9.42
C ARG A 50 4.57 4.91 9.66
N THR A 51 4.84 5.80 10.60
CA THR A 51 3.89 6.84 11.02
C THR A 51 4.53 8.21 11.12
N ILE A 52 3.68 9.23 11.03
CA ILE A 52 4.01 10.62 11.32
C ILE A 52 3.12 11.05 12.48
N ALA A 53 3.73 11.59 13.54
CA ALA A 53 2.98 12.24 14.61
C ALA A 53 2.38 13.56 14.09
N GLY A 54 1.09 13.73 14.23
CA GLY A 54 0.35 14.89 13.76
C GLY A 54 -0.40 15.63 14.86
N PRO A 55 -1.15 16.66 14.51
CA PRO A 55 -1.89 17.49 15.47
C PRO A 55 -2.77 16.66 16.41
N GLY A 56 -2.81 17.04 17.68
CA GLY A 56 -3.59 16.38 18.70
C GLY A 56 -3.05 15.02 19.14
N GLY A 57 -1.78 14.69 18.84
CA GLY A 57 -1.14 13.43 19.21
C GLY A 57 -1.55 12.23 18.34
N ALA A 58 -2.28 12.45 17.25
CA ALA A 58 -2.68 11.39 16.33
C ALA A 58 -1.49 10.86 15.52
N LEU A 59 -1.44 9.55 15.29
CA LEU A 59 -0.44 8.91 14.45
C LEU A 59 -1.04 8.63 13.05
N TYR A 60 -0.45 9.23 12.03
CA TYR A 60 -0.85 9.08 10.63
C TYR A 60 0.06 8.08 9.93
N ILE A 61 -0.51 7.07 9.29
CA ILE A 61 0.26 6.04 8.61
C ILE A 61 0.89 6.64 7.34
N ALA A 62 2.22 6.60 7.26
CA ALA A 62 2.98 7.02 6.08
C ALA A 62 3.24 5.87 5.13
N ASP A 63 3.44 4.64 5.67
CA ASP A 63 3.60 3.41 4.89
C ASP A 63 3.13 2.20 5.70
N HIS A 64 3.01 1.05 5.06
CA HIS A 64 2.57 -0.22 5.65
C HIS A 64 1.07 -0.30 5.99
N HIS A 65 0.22 0.46 5.30
CA HIS A 65 -1.24 0.39 5.46
C HIS A 65 -1.80 -1.04 5.29
N HIS A 66 -1.27 -1.83 4.34
CA HIS A 66 -1.69 -3.22 4.14
C HIS A 66 -1.37 -4.10 5.35
N TRP A 67 -0.23 -3.88 6.03
CA TRP A 67 0.11 -4.59 7.28
C TRP A 67 -0.82 -4.19 8.41
N ALA A 68 -1.08 -2.90 8.59
CA ALA A 68 -2.02 -2.41 9.61
C ALA A 68 -3.41 -3.04 9.43
N ARG A 69 -3.93 -3.07 8.18
CA ARG A 69 -5.21 -3.69 7.88
C ARG A 69 -5.18 -5.19 8.12
N ALA A 70 -4.16 -5.90 7.67
CA ALA A 70 -4.03 -7.34 7.85
C ALA A 70 -4.00 -7.75 9.33
N TRP A 71 -3.28 -7.03 10.16
CA TRP A 71 -3.22 -7.30 11.59
C TRP A 71 -4.54 -7.03 12.31
N LEU A 72 -5.28 -5.97 11.92
CA LEU A 72 -6.63 -5.74 12.43
C LEU A 72 -7.59 -6.88 12.04
N GLU A 73 -7.57 -7.35 10.79
CA GLU A 73 -8.39 -8.49 10.34
C GLU A 73 -8.05 -9.79 11.08
N LEU A 74 -6.79 -9.96 11.50
CA LEU A 74 -6.34 -11.06 12.36
C LEU A 74 -6.70 -10.87 13.85
N GLY A 75 -7.35 -9.77 14.21
CA GLY A 75 -7.75 -9.46 15.58
C GLY A 75 -6.62 -8.94 16.47
N TRP A 76 -5.50 -8.51 15.90
CA TRP A 76 -4.46 -7.86 16.67
C TRP A 76 -4.94 -6.47 17.10
N ARG A 77 -4.67 -6.11 18.36
CA ARG A 77 -5.06 -4.81 18.90
C ARG A 77 -3.94 -3.78 18.78
N THR A 78 -2.70 -4.21 18.90
CA THR A 78 -1.53 -3.34 18.90
C THR A 78 -0.51 -3.78 17.89
N ALA A 79 0.27 -2.83 17.38
CA ALA A 79 1.37 -3.11 16.46
C ALA A 79 2.58 -2.21 16.75
N PRO A 80 3.80 -2.66 16.40
CA PRO A 80 4.96 -1.79 16.42
C PRO A 80 4.79 -0.65 15.40
N VAL A 81 5.06 0.56 15.83
CA VAL A 81 5.10 1.75 14.99
C VAL A 81 6.50 2.35 14.96
N CYS A 82 6.88 2.87 13.82
CA CYS A 82 8.11 3.63 13.63
C CYS A 82 7.74 5.07 13.27
N ILE A 83 7.96 6.01 14.19
CA ILE A 83 7.65 7.42 13.97
C ILE A 83 8.79 8.04 13.15
N ASP A 84 8.49 8.40 11.90
CA ASP A 84 9.46 8.95 10.96
C ASP A 84 9.67 10.45 11.12
N ALA A 85 8.63 11.16 11.54
CA ALA A 85 8.70 12.59 11.85
C ALA A 85 7.63 12.96 12.87
N ASP A 86 7.91 14.02 13.60
CA ASP A 86 6.96 14.67 14.51
C ASP A 86 6.55 16.01 13.90
N LEU A 87 5.27 16.13 13.56
CA LEU A 87 4.61 17.31 13.01
C LEU A 87 3.43 17.74 13.90
N SER A 88 3.42 17.30 15.17
CA SER A 88 2.32 17.53 16.11
C SER A 88 2.08 19.01 16.42
N ASP A 89 3.12 19.84 16.35
CA ASP A 89 3.05 21.28 16.59
C ASP A 89 2.46 22.09 15.42
N LEU A 90 2.23 21.46 14.26
CA LEU A 90 1.68 22.14 13.10
C LEU A 90 0.16 22.31 13.23
N SER A 91 -0.35 23.44 12.71
CA SER A 91 -1.79 23.56 12.50
C SER A 91 -2.30 22.49 11.51
N PRO A 92 -3.58 22.07 11.56
CA PRO A 92 -4.11 21.05 10.65
C PRO A 92 -3.85 21.36 9.17
N SER A 93 -3.99 22.59 8.75
CA SER A 93 -3.73 23.02 7.37
C SER A 93 -2.25 22.88 7.00
N ALA A 94 -1.33 23.33 7.85
CA ALA A 94 0.11 23.22 7.65
C ALA A 94 0.57 21.76 7.66
N PHE A 95 -0.01 20.93 8.52
CA PHE A 95 0.24 19.49 8.59
C PHE A 95 -0.10 18.82 7.24
N TRP A 96 -1.31 18.97 6.74
CA TRP A 96 -1.70 18.36 5.47
C TRP A 96 -0.89 18.87 4.27
N LYS A 97 -0.53 20.15 4.27
CA LYS A 97 0.39 20.72 3.27
C LYS A 97 1.76 20.02 3.32
N LYS A 98 2.30 19.81 4.52
CA LYS A 98 3.58 19.12 4.71
C LYS A 98 3.50 17.65 4.32
N MET A 99 2.44 16.95 4.71
CA MET A 99 2.19 15.55 4.38
C MET A 99 2.11 15.32 2.86
N ARG A 100 1.43 16.21 2.12
CA ARG A 100 1.40 16.17 0.65
C ARG A 100 2.79 16.40 0.06
N ALA A 101 3.54 17.37 0.55
CA ALA A 101 4.89 17.68 0.08
C ALA A 101 5.88 16.52 0.30
N LEU A 102 5.69 15.72 1.37
CA LEU A 102 6.47 14.53 1.68
C LEU A 102 6.00 13.28 0.90
N GLY A 103 4.89 13.37 0.16
CA GLY A 103 4.36 12.22 -0.56
C GLY A 103 3.70 11.16 0.35
N HIS A 104 3.20 11.54 1.52
CA HIS A 104 2.57 10.62 2.46
C HIS A 104 1.05 10.56 2.36
N VAL A 105 0.43 11.36 1.49
CA VAL A 105 -1.03 11.44 1.35
C VAL A 105 -1.44 11.07 -0.06
N HIS A 106 -2.33 10.09 -0.18
CA HIS A 106 -2.83 9.64 -1.47
C HIS A 106 -4.33 9.32 -1.42
N PRO A 107 -5.20 10.35 -1.40
CA PRO A 107 -6.65 10.19 -1.28
C PRO A 107 -7.26 9.86 -2.65
N VAL A 108 -6.95 8.69 -3.18
CA VAL A 108 -7.49 8.17 -4.44
C VAL A 108 -8.48 7.07 -4.14
N ASP A 109 -9.68 7.19 -4.71
CA ASP A 109 -10.74 6.19 -4.55
C ASP A 109 -10.51 4.94 -5.43
N GLU A 110 -11.39 3.96 -5.29
CA GLU A 110 -11.36 2.70 -6.05
C GLU A 110 -11.58 2.87 -7.56
N HIS A 111 -12.09 4.02 -7.96
CA HIS A 111 -12.25 4.38 -9.38
C HIS A 111 -11.06 5.16 -9.94
N GLY A 112 -10.07 5.47 -9.10
CA GLY A 112 -8.88 6.25 -9.48
C GLY A 112 -9.09 7.75 -9.44
N LYS A 113 -10.18 8.23 -8.84
CA LYS A 113 -10.48 9.65 -8.68
C LYS A 113 -9.76 10.21 -7.45
N HIS A 114 -9.06 11.32 -7.61
CA HIS A 114 -8.48 12.07 -6.51
C HIS A 114 -9.56 12.83 -5.75
N LEU A 115 -9.60 12.66 -4.44
CA LEU A 115 -10.47 13.35 -3.51
C LEU A 115 -9.66 14.27 -2.60
N ASP A 116 -10.32 15.02 -1.70
CA ASP A 116 -9.61 15.79 -0.68
C ASP A 116 -9.30 14.92 0.56
N VAL A 117 -8.46 15.44 1.46
CA VAL A 117 -8.06 14.76 2.69
C VAL A 117 -9.22 14.52 3.65
N ASP A 118 -10.27 15.32 3.54
CA ASP A 118 -11.49 15.17 4.35
C ASP A 118 -12.26 13.88 4.01
N ALA A 119 -11.99 13.27 2.83
CA ALA A 119 -12.53 11.99 2.45
C ALA A 119 -11.79 10.79 3.05
N LEU A 120 -10.62 11.01 3.68
CA LEU A 120 -9.86 9.93 4.30
C LEU A 120 -10.66 9.28 5.43
N PRO A 121 -10.66 7.94 5.52
CA PRO A 121 -11.40 7.27 6.57
C PRO A 121 -10.77 7.52 7.95
N ALA A 122 -11.60 7.54 8.97
CA ALA A 122 -11.17 7.78 10.33
C ALA A 122 -10.30 6.65 10.91
N THR A 123 -10.43 5.43 10.37
CA THR A 123 -9.70 4.24 10.83
C THR A 123 -9.24 3.41 9.64
N VAL A 124 -8.28 2.52 9.88
CA VAL A 124 -7.77 1.58 8.87
C VAL A 124 -8.87 0.65 8.35
N MET A 125 -9.83 0.28 9.20
CA MET A 125 -10.98 -0.56 8.81
C MET A 125 -11.92 0.14 7.83
N GLY A 126 -11.96 1.47 7.80
CA GLY A 126 -12.74 2.26 6.85
C GLY A 126 -12.13 2.35 5.43
N MET A 127 -10.92 1.83 5.22
CA MET A 127 -10.30 1.80 3.89
C MET A 127 -11.00 0.78 2.99
N ARG A 128 -11.19 1.13 1.72
CA ARG A 128 -11.93 0.32 0.72
C ARG A 128 -10.97 -0.50 -0.14
N ASP A 129 -11.51 -1.56 -0.77
CA ASP A 129 -10.75 -2.32 -1.77
C ASP A 129 -10.62 -1.55 -3.09
N ASP A 130 -9.41 -1.58 -3.64
CA ASP A 130 -9.13 -1.27 -5.04
C ASP A 130 -8.37 -2.47 -5.64
N PRO A 131 -9.04 -3.36 -6.38
CA PRO A 131 -8.43 -4.58 -6.89
C PRO A 131 -7.27 -4.29 -7.87
N TYR A 132 -7.22 -3.11 -8.50
CA TYR A 132 -6.09 -2.72 -9.34
C TYR A 132 -4.81 -2.45 -8.54
N ARG A 133 -4.95 -2.10 -7.25
CA ARG A 133 -3.80 -2.02 -6.33
C ARG A 133 -3.18 -3.41 -6.12
N SER A 134 -4.03 -4.42 -5.90
CA SER A 134 -3.57 -5.82 -5.84
C SER A 134 -2.96 -6.25 -7.16
N LEU A 135 -3.63 -5.98 -8.29
CA LEU A 135 -3.13 -6.35 -9.61
C LEU A 135 -1.74 -5.75 -9.88
N ALA A 136 -1.52 -4.49 -9.54
CA ALA A 136 -0.22 -3.83 -9.66
C ALA A 136 0.86 -4.56 -8.84
N ALA A 137 0.60 -4.81 -7.57
CA ALA A 137 1.57 -5.45 -6.70
C ALA A 137 1.91 -6.89 -7.14
N PHE A 138 0.91 -7.69 -7.46
CA PHE A 138 1.14 -9.08 -7.89
C PHE A 138 1.82 -9.15 -9.27
N THR A 139 1.50 -8.24 -10.19
CA THR A 139 2.21 -8.11 -11.48
C THR A 139 3.68 -7.76 -11.27
N ARG A 140 3.99 -6.87 -10.32
CA ARG A 140 5.37 -6.57 -9.92
C ARG A 140 6.05 -7.79 -9.30
N ASN A 141 5.39 -8.48 -8.38
CA ASN A 141 5.93 -9.70 -7.73
C ASN A 141 6.18 -10.82 -8.74
N ALA A 142 5.40 -10.88 -9.82
CA ALA A 142 5.64 -11.76 -10.97
C ALA A 142 6.84 -11.31 -11.84
N GLY A 143 7.53 -10.23 -11.51
CA GLY A 143 8.72 -9.75 -12.21
C GLY A 143 8.43 -8.96 -13.50
N ALA A 144 7.20 -8.49 -13.72
CA ALA A 144 6.85 -7.77 -14.92
C ALA A 144 7.40 -6.33 -14.96
N TYR A 145 7.70 -5.74 -13.79
CA TYR A 145 8.37 -4.47 -13.64
C TYR A 145 9.10 -4.39 -12.28
N GLN A 146 10.04 -3.48 -12.13
CA GLN A 146 10.76 -3.27 -10.87
C GLN A 146 9.97 -2.41 -9.91
N LYS A 147 10.26 -2.54 -8.60
CA LYS A 147 9.66 -1.68 -7.57
C LYS A 147 9.93 -0.21 -7.93
N PRO A 148 8.88 0.62 -8.04
CA PRO A 148 9.06 2.05 -8.28
C PRO A 148 9.87 2.71 -7.17
N GLY A 149 10.78 3.60 -7.54
CA GLY A 149 11.61 4.36 -6.59
C GLY A 149 10.90 5.53 -5.91
N ASN A 150 9.60 5.74 -6.19
CA ASN A 150 8.80 6.83 -5.63
C ASN A 150 7.56 6.30 -4.91
N ALA A 151 7.05 7.09 -3.97
CA ALA A 151 5.90 6.73 -3.12
C ALA A 151 4.60 6.45 -3.90
N TYR A 152 4.47 7.02 -5.11
CA TYR A 152 3.24 6.92 -5.91
C TYR A 152 3.32 5.93 -7.08
N GLY A 153 4.44 5.24 -7.21
CA GLY A 153 4.66 4.35 -8.34
C GLY A 153 3.64 3.23 -8.44
N ASP A 154 3.28 2.61 -7.32
CA ASP A 154 2.27 1.54 -7.29
C ASP A 154 0.88 2.06 -7.68
N PHE A 155 0.52 3.29 -7.33
CA PHE A 155 -0.73 3.93 -7.77
C PHE A 155 -0.73 4.24 -9.26
N SER A 156 0.41 4.64 -9.81
CA SER A 156 0.55 4.87 -11.25
C SER A 156 0.31 3.59 -12.06
N TRP A 157 0.81 2.46 -11.56
CA TRP A 157 0.57 1.14 -12.15
C TRP A 157 -0.89 0.69 -11.99
N ALA A 158 -1.49 0.89 -10.81
CA ALA A 158 -2.91 0.60 -10.60
C ALA A 158 -3.79 1.41 -11.57
N GLY A 159 -3.53 2.70 -11.71
CA GLY A 159 -4.22 3.56 -12.69
C GLY A 159 -3.98 3.15 -14.14
N PHE A 160 -2.81 2.66 -14.49
CA PHE A 160 -2.53 2.12 -15.81
C PHE A 160 -3.35 0.85 -16.08
N PHE A 161 -3.36 -0.10 -15.16
CA PHE A 161 -4.14 -1.33 -15.33
C PHE A 161 -5.64 -1.06 -15.37
N ARG A 162 -6.15 -0.13 -14.57
CA ARG A 162 -7.59 0.27 -14.58
C ARG A 162 -8.04 0.73 -15.97
N ARG A 163 -7.16 1.36 -16.75
CA ARG A 163 -7.47 1.79 -18.12
C ARG A 163 -7.36 0.71 -19.19
N HIS A 164 -6.79 -0.44 -18.89
CA HIS A 164 -6.43 -1.42 -19.92
C HIS A 164 -6.84 -2.86 -19.61
N VAL A 165 -7.30 -3.14 -18.41
CA VAL A 165 -7.70 -4.48 -17.97
C VAL A 165 -9.14 -4.40 -17.47
N GLU A 166 -10.05 -5.01 -18.22
CA GLU A 166 -11.47 -5.06 -17.91
C GLU A 166 -11.84 -6.49 -17.49
N GLU A 167 -11.62 -6.81 -16.22
CA GLU A 167 -11.93 -8.11 -15.62
C GLU A 167 -12.62 -7.92 -14.27
N ASP A 168 -13.57 -8.80 -13.96
CA ASP A 168 -14.12 -8.89 -12.62
C ASP A 168 -13.10 -9.52 -11.67
N MET A 169 -12.37 -8.70 -10.96
CA MET A 169 -11.33 -9.13 -10.04
C MET A 169 -11.81 -9.43 -8.61
N HIS A 170 -13.11 -9.46 -8.36
CA HIS A 170 -13.65 -9.84 -7.05
C HIS A 170 -13.64 -11.35 -6.82
N SER A 171 -13.37 -12.13 -7.85
CA SER A 171 -13.17 -13.58 -7.76
C SER A 171 -11.73 -13.98 -8.04
N ILE A 172 -11.27 -15.09 -7.44
CA ILE A 172 -9.93 -15.64 -7.68
C ILE A 172 -9.71 -15.92 -9.18
N ALA A 173 -10.72 -16.48 -9.85
CA ALA A 173 -10.65 -16.77 -11.28
C ALA A 173 -10.54 -15.50 -12.13
N GLY A 174 -11.31 -14.46 -11.80
CA GLY A 174 -11.24 -13.17 -12.49
C GLY A 174 -9.90 -12.47 -12.26
N PHE A 175 -9.40 -12.49 -11.02
CA PHE A 175 -8.08 -11.95 -10.70
C PHE A 175 -6.96 -12.70 -11.45
N ALA A 176 -7.03 -14.03 -11.56
CA ALA A 176 -6.09 -14.81 -12.33
C ALA A 176 -6.11 -14.44 -13.83
N ARG A 177 -7.30 -14.24 -14.42
CA ARG A 177 -7.40 -13.73 -15.81
C ARG A 177 -6.80 -12.33 -15.95
N ALA A 178 -7.09 -11.41 -15.02
CA ALA A 178 -6.50 -10.08 -15.01
C ALA A 178 -4.97 -10.13 -14.98
N MET A 179 -4.36 -11.03 -14.21
CA MET A 179 -2.91 -11.25 -14.16
C MET A 179 -2.34 -11.69 -15.52
N THR A 180 -3.03 -12.57 -16.27
CA THR A 180 -2.57 -13.00 -17.60
C THR A 180 -2.55 -11.86 -18.61
N LEU A 181 -3.41 -10.86 -18.43
CA LEU A 181 -3.44 -9.64 -19.24
C LEU A 181 -2.40 -8.60 -18.76
N ALA A 182 -2.28 -8.43 -17.46
CA ALA A 182 -1.45 -7.39 -16.85
C ALA A 182 0.06 -7.62 -17.07
N ILE A 183 0.54 -8.87 -16.99
CA ILE A 183 1.96 -9.20 -17.12
C ILE A 183 2.52 -8.79 -18.50
N PRO A 184 1.97 -9.24 -19.64
CA PRO A 184 2.47 -8.80 -20.94
C PRO A 184 2.23 -7.31 -21.20
N LEU A 185 1.12 -6.75 -20.69
CA LEU A 185 0.82 -5.34 -20.81
C LEU A 185 1.86 -4.47 -20.10
N ALA A 186 2.29 -4.86 -18.89
CA ALA A 186 3.33 -4.16 -18.14
C ALA A 186 4.68 -4.16 -18.89
N ARG A 187 4.96 -5.18 -19.71
CA ARG A 187 6.17 -5.30 -20.52
C ARG A 187 6.04 -4.62 -21.89
N SER A 188 4.86 -4.14 -22.25
CA SER A 188 4.61 -3.51 -23.55
C SER A 188 5.13 -2.06 -23.61
N SER A 189 5.26 -1.53 -24.81
CA SER A 189 5.60 -0.12 -25.04
C SER A 189 4.56 0.86 -24.48
N LYS A 190 3.32 0.42 -24.24
CA LYS A 190 2.27 1.24 -23.61
C LYS A 190 2.67 1.67 -22.18
N ALA A 191 3.43 0.83 -21.46
CA ALA A 191 3.88 1.08 -20.10
C ALA A 191 5.22 1.82 -20.01
N ARG A 192 5.88 2.17 -21.12
CA ARG A 192 7.26 2.69 -21.17
C ARG A 192 7.55 3.93 -20.31
N ARG A 193 6.52 4.70 -19.96
CA ARG A 193 6.64 5.91 -19.14
C ARG A 193 6.37 5.66 -17.66
N LEU A 194 6.00 4.43 -17.29
CA LEU A 194 5.73 4.12 -15.89
C LEU A 194 7.03 3.83 -15.13
N PRO A 195 7.10 4.22 -13.85
CA PRO A 195 8.28 4.00 -13.05
C PRO A 195 8.55 2.50 -12.87
N GLY A 196 9.81 2.10 -12.98
CA GLY A 196 10.20 0.69 -12.86
C GLY A 196 9.94 -0.17 -14.11
N TRP A 197 9.52 0.41 -15.23
CA TRP A 197 9.39 -0.33 -16.49
C TRP A 197 10.73 -0.90 -16.96
N ILE A 198 10.76 -2.17 -17.36
CA ILE A 198 11.98 -2.92 -17.70
C ILE A 198 12.02 -3.39 -19.16
N GLY A 199 11.16 -2.82 -20.00
CA GLY A 199 11.14 -3.14 -21.44
C GLY A 199 10.36 -4.41 -21.80
N PRO A 200 10.21 -4.67 -23.11
CA PRO A 200 9.56 -5.86 -23.63
C PRO A 200 10.27 -7.15 -23.20
N CYS A 201 9.53 -8.26 -23.13
CA CYS A 201 10.16 -9.57 -23.02
C CYS A 201 10.99 -9.84 -24.28
N VAL A 202 12.29 -9.99 -24.12
CA VAL A 202 13.16 -10.43 -25.22
C VAL A 202 13.07 -11.96 -25.27
N PRO A 203 12.67 -12.57 -26.40
CA PRO A 203 12.73 -14.03 -26.55
C PRO A 203 14.17 -14.49 -26.30
N ARG A 204 14.36 -15.50 -25.42
CA ARG A 204 15.67 -16.16 -25.35
C ARG A 204 15.97 -16.72 -26.73
N LYS A 205 17.05 -16.26 -27.38
CA LYS A 205 17.59 -16.96 -28.53
C LYS A 205 17.92 -18.38 -28.06
N LYS A 206 17.29 -19.36 -28.73
CA LYS A 206 17.65 -20.77 -28.56
C LYS A 206 19.05 -21.01 -29.07
#